data_d2573f1b27b0721681d5c7a2804823a1
#
_entry.id   d2573f1b27b0721681d5c7a2804823a1
#
_cell.length_a   1.000
_cell.length_b   1.000
_cell.length_c   1.000
_cell.angle_alpha   90.00
_cell.angle_beta   90.00
_cell.angle_gamma   90.00
#
_symmetry.space_group_name_H-M   'P 1'
#
loop_
_entity.id
_entity.type
_entity.pdbx_description
1 polymer ?
#
loop_
_entity_poly.entity_id
_entity_poly.type
_entity_poly.pdbx_seq_one_letter_code
_entity_poly.pdbx_strand_id
1 'polypeptide(L)'
;KQAQRAAVRHEAANQTRQVFERGYKSLKEEGLKEERVVLLEAWKAFESEHGDQTSLDTVQARMPRITKQRRPVPNGAEGTMEEYYDLTFPEDEEQHKPSNKLLQMARAWHAQRTASEAS
;
A
#
# COMPACT_ATOMS: atom_id res chain seq x y z
N LYS A 1 -0.91 -0.56 -41.34
CA LYS A 1 -1.74 0.48 -40.72
C LYS A 1 -2.31 0.03 -39.37
N GLN A 2 -2.78 -1.22 -39.28
CA GLN A 2 -3.30 -1.74 -37.99
C GLN A 2 -2.18 -1.91 -36.96
N ALA A 3 -0.99 -2.32 -37.37
CA ALA A 3 0.14 -2.46 -36.46
C ALA A 3 0.58 -1.12 -35.88
N GLN A 4 0.52 -0.04 -36.68
CA GLN A 4 0.84 1.31 -36.23
C GLN A 4 -0.20 1.82 -35.24
N ARG A 5 -1.49 1.55 -35.49
CA ARG A 5 -2.57 1.93 -34.58
C ARG A 5 -2.45 1.19 -33.26
N ALA A 6 -2.13 -0.11 -33.31
CA ALA A 6 -1.93 -0.90 -32.09
C ALA A 6 -0.74 -0.38 -31.30
N ALA A 7 0.37 -0.01 -31.96
CA ALA A 7 1.55 0.56 -31.31
C ALA A 7 1.24 1.89 -30.64
N VAL A 8 0.47 2.77 -31.31
CA VAL A 8 0.06 4.06 -30.76
C VAL A 8 -0.82 3.87 -29.52
N ARG A 9 -1.77 2.94 -29.58
CA ARG A 9 -2.65 2.62 -28.44
C ARG A 9 -1.87 2.07 -27.26
N HIS A 10 -0.90 1.20 -27.53
CA HIS A 10 -0.04 0.63 -26.50
C HIS A 10 0.79 1.71 -25.81
N GLU A 11 1.37 2.61 -26.60
CA GLU A 11 2.14 3.74 -26.09
C GLU A 11 1.27 4.69 -25.25
N ALA A 12 0.07 5.01 -25.73
CA ALA A 12 -0.88 5.84 -24.99
C ALA A 12 -1.28 5.19 -23.67
N ALA A 13 -1.49 3.88 -23.68
CA ALA A 13 -1.82 3.14 -22.47
C ALA A 13 -0.67 3.17 -21.47
N ASN A 14 0.57 3.03 -21.94
CA ASN A 14 1.75 3.09 -21.08
C ASN A 14 1.91 4.48 -20.46
N GLN A 15 1.66 5.55 -21.22
CA GLN A 15 1.72 6.91 -20.72
C GLN A 15 0.65 7.15 -19.64
N THR A 16 -0.55 6.63 -19.86
CA THR A 16 -1.63 6.71 -18.91
C THR A 16 -1.27 5.99 -17.60
N ARG A 17 -0.66 4.81 -17.71
CA ARG A 17 -0.19 4.05 -16.53
C ARG A 17 0.84 4.83 -15.73
N GLN A 18 1.73 5.54 -16.40
CA GLN A 18 2.73 6.38 -15.73
C GLN A 18 2.08 7.51 -14.95
N VAL A 19 1.02 8.11 -15.49
CA VAL A 19 0.27 9.15 -14.80
C VAL A 19 -0.41 8.59 -13.55
N PHE A 20 -1.05 7.43 -13.66
CA PHE A 20 -1.65 6.75 -12.50
C PHE A 20 -0.60 6.45 -11.43
N GLU A 21 0.56 5.94 -11.84
CA GLU A 21 1.64 5.60 -10.90
C GLU A 21 2.15 6.81 -10.14
N ARG A 22 2.34 7.93 -10.83
CA ARG A 22 2.76 9.19 -10.19
C ARG A 22 1.72 9.72 -9.22
N GLY A 23 0.46 9.70 -9.63
CA GLY A 23 -0.65 10.11 -8.79
C GLY A 23 -0.74 9.23 -7.54
N TYR A 24 -0.61 7.93 -7.73
CA TYR A 24 -0.63 6.96 -6.64
C TYR A 24 0.46 7.24 -5.61
N LYS A 25 1.70 7.44 -6.07
CA LYS A 25 2.82 7.76 -5.19
C LYS A 25 2.62 9.05 -4.43
N SER A 26 2.11 10.07 -5.11
CA SER A 26 1.86 11.37 -4.50
C SER A 26 0.82 11.27 -3.37
N LEU A 27 -0.29 10.57 -3.64
CA LEU A 27 -1.35 10.38 -2.65
C LEU A 27 -0.87 9.53 -1.46
N LYS A 28 -0.03 8.54 -1.74
CA LYS A 28 0.57 7.70 -0.70
C LYS A 28 1.47 8.52 0.21
N GLU A 29 2.33 9.37 -0.36
CA GLU A 29 3.24 10.23 0.38
C GLU A 29 2.50 11.26 1.22
N GLU A 30 1.40 11.79 0.71
CA GLU A 30 0.57 12.77 1.42
C GLU A 30 -0.38 12.14 2.43
N GLY A 31 -0.49 10.82 2.45
CA GLY A 31 -1.36 10.11 3.38
C GLY A 31 -2.84 10.22 3.08
N LEU A 32 -3.20 10.51 1.83
CA LEU A 32 -4.58 10.67 1.39
C LEU A 32 -5.18 9.32 1.00
N LYS A 33 -5.63 8.57 1.98
CA LYS A 33 -6.08 7.18 1.80
C LYS A 33 -7.33 7.05 0.94
N GLU A 34 -8.33 7.89 1.17
CA GLU A 34 -9.59 7.84 0.42
C GLU A 34 -9.39 8.19 -1.05
N GLU A 35 -8.63 9.23 -1.31
CA GLU A 35 -8.28 9.66 -2.66
C GLU A 35 -7.45 8.60 -3.37
N ARG A 36 -6.59 7.92 -2.63
CA ARG A 36 -5.79 6.81 -3.13
C ARG A 36 -6.67 5.66 -3.62
N VAL A 37 -7.75 5.34 -2.88
CA VAL A 37 -8.73 4.33 -3.29
C VAL A 37 -9.44 4.74 -4.58
N VAL A 38 -9.88 6.00 -4.67
CA VAL A 38 -10.54 6.51 -5.87
C VAL A 38 -9.63 6.37 -7.08
N LEU A 39 -8.35 6.72 -6.93
CA LEU A 39 -7.38 6.58 -8.01
C LEU A 39 -7.19 5.10 -8.41
N LEU A 40 -7.09 4.21 -7.44
CA LEU A 40 -6.96 2.77 -7.71
C LEU A 40 -8.18 2.20 -8.43
N GLU A 41 -9.37 2.64 -8.07
CA GLU A 41 -10.60 2.21 -8.75
C GLU A 41 -10.63 2.69 -10.20
N ALA A 42 -10.21 3.93 -10.45
CA ALA A 42 -10.10 4.47 -11.81
C ALA A 42 -9.05 3.73 -12.61
N TRP A 43 -7.91 3.44 -12.01
CA TRP A 43 -6.84 2.67 -12.64
C TRP A 43 -7.29 1.25 -12.96
N LYS A 44 -7.99 0.61 -12.02
CA LYS A 44 -8.55 -0.73 -12.21
C LYS A 44 -9.52 -0.76 -13.39
N ALA A 45 -10.40 0.23 -13.50
CA ALA A 45 -11.32 0.35 -14.63
C ALA A 45 -10.56 0.51 -15.94
N PHE A 46 -9.50 1.31 -15.94
CA PHE A 46 -8.65 1.50 -17.11
C PHE A 46 -8.00 0.18 -17.54
N GLU A 47 -7.42 -0.56 -16.59
CA GLU A 47 -6.78 -1.84 -16.90
C GLU A 47 -7.78 -2.91 -17.35
N SER A 48 -8.98 -2.88 -16.83
CA SER A 48 -10.07 -3.77 -17.26
C SER A 48 -10.43 -3.53 -18.72
N GLU A 49 -10.36 -2.29 -19.17
CA GLU A 49 -10.74 -1.92 -20.55
C GLU A 49 -9.57 -2.01 -21.53
N HIS A 50 -8.37 -1.60 -21.11
CA HIS A 50 -7.22 -1.44 -22.02
C HIS A 50 -6.04 -2.35 -21.70
N GLY A 51 -6.02 -3.01 -20.56
CA GLY A 51 -4.95 -3.91 -20.16
C GLY A 51 -5.33 -5.37 -20.29
N ASP A 52 -4.56 -6.22 -19.64
CA ASP A 52 -4.82 -7.66 -19.59
C ASP A 52 -5.10 -8.08 -18.15
N GLN A 53 -5.32 -9.37 -17.94
CA GLN A 53 -5.62 -9.89 -16.60
C GLN A 53 -4.45 -9.65 -15.63
N THR A 54 -3.22 -9.75 -16.10
CA THR A 54 -2.03 -9.54 -15.27
C THR A 54 -1.95 -8.10 -14.77
N SER A 55 -2.17 -7.12 -15.65
CA SER A 55 -2.13 -5.70 -15.27
C SER A 55 -3.29 -5.36 -14.34
N LEU A 56 -4.47 -5.93 -14.57
CA LEU A 56 -5.63 -5.75 -13.68
C LEU A 56 -5.34 -6.32 -12.30
N ASP A 57 -4.79 -7.53 -12.22
CA ASP A 57 -4.45 -8.18 -10.95
C ASP A 57 -3.40 -7.39 -10.17
N THR A 58 -2.44 -6.78 -10.88
CA THR A 58 -1.40 -5.95 -10.26
C THR A 58 -2.02 -4.75 -9.54
N VAL A 59 -2.96 -4.06 -10.18
CA VAL A 59 -3.66 -2.93 -9.58
C VAL A 59 -4.56 -3.38 -8.43
N GLN A 60 -5.29 -4.48 -8.64
CA GLN A 60 -6.19 -5.01 -7.63
C GLN A 60 -5.45 -5.42 -6.35
N ALA A 61 -4.21 -5.91 -6.49
CA ALA A 61 -3.37 -6.27 -5.35
C ALA A 61 -2.98 -5.07 -4.49
N ARG A 62 -3.07 -3.85 -5.03
CA ARG A 62 -2.80 -2.61 -4.29
C ARG A 62 -4.01 -2.09 -3.53
N MET A 63 -5.19 -2.65 -3.78
CA MET A 63 -6.43 -2.21 -3.11
C MET A 63 -6.34 -2.47 -1.61
N PRO A 64 -6.86 -1.55 -0.78
CA PRO A 64 -6.83 -1.73 0.66
C PRO A 64 -7.92 -2.66 1.14
N ARG A 65 -7.71 -3.19 2.33
CA ARG A 65 -8.76 -3.85 3.09
C ARG A 65 -9.27 -2.92 4.17
N ILE A 66 -10.51 -3.10 4.58
CA ILE A 66 -11.10 -2.33 5.67
C ILE A 66 -10.77 -3.08 6.95
N THR A 67 -10.10 -2.39 7.88
CA THR A 67 -9.73 -2.96 9.17
C THR A 67 -10.45 -2.21 10.29
N LYS A 68 -10.85 -2.94 11.31
CA LYS A 68 -11.49 -2.38 12.50
C LYS A 68 -10.40 -2.10 13.53
N GLN A 69 -10.31 -0.85 13.94
CA GLN A 69 -9.30 -0.38 14.89
C GLN A 69 -9.97 0.16 16.14
N ARG A 70 -9.21 0.28 17.21
CA ARG A 70 -9.66 0.86 18.47
C ARG A 70 -8.74 1.99 18.87
N ARG A 71 -9.31 3.03 19.44
CA ARG A 71 -8.54 4.15 19.96
C ARG A 71 -9.22 4.70 21.24
N PRO A 72 -8.44 5.35 22.12
CA PRO A 72 -9.04 5.99 23.29
C PRO A 72 -10.01 7.10 22.87
N VAL A 73 -11.13 7.20 23.57
CA VAL A 73 -12.11 8.27 23.33
C VAL A 73 -11.56 9.57 23.91
N PRO A 74 -11.43 10.65 23.09
CA PRO A 74 -11.04 11.96 23.62
C PRO A 74 -12.04 12.45 24.64
N ASN A 75 -11.58 12.89 25.80
CA ASN A 75 -12.40 13.38 26.90
C ASN A 75 -13.36 12.34 27.49
N GLY A 76 -13.14 11.06 27.19
CA GLY A 76 -13.90 9.96 27.79
C GLY A 76 -13.29 9.51 29.12
N ALA A 77 -14.00 8.64 29.81
CA ALA A 77 -13.49 8.01 31.02
C ALA A 77 -12.26 7.17 30.72
N GLU A 78 -11.36 7.04 31.69
CA GLU A 78 -10.16 6.23 31.54
C GLU A 78 -10.54 4.80 31.19
N GLY A 79 -9.88 4.26 30.16
CA GLY A 79 -10.15 2.91 29.67
C GLY A 79 -11.27 2.81 28.64
N THR A 80 -11.95 3.92 28.31
CA THR A 80 -13.00 3.93 27.29
C THR A 80 -12.37 3.95 25.89
N MET A 81 -12.76 2.98 25.07
CA MET A 81 -12.25 2.83 23.71
C MET A 81 -13.40 2.99 22.71
N GLU A 82 -13.11 3.60 21.57
CA GLU A 82 -14.04 3.63 20.46
C GLU A 82 -13.50 2.82 19.30
N GLU A 83 -14.40 2.25 18.52
CA GLU A 83 -14.04 1.50 17.33
C GLU A 83 -14.19 2.42 16.13
N TYR A 84 -13.27 2.28 15.17
CA TYR A 84 -13.35 2.99 13.89
C TYR A 84 -12.82 2.09 12.79
N TYR A 85 -13.19 2.39 11.55
CA TYR A 85 -12.72 1.65 10.39
C TYR A 85 -11.59 2.42 9.73
N ASP A 86 -10.55 1.70 9.33
CA ASP A 86 -9.41 2.27 8.64
C ASP A 86 -9.14 1.46 7.38
N LEU A 87 -8.47 2.11 6.43
CA LEU A 87 -8.04 1.48 5.19
C LEU A 87 -6.58 1.05 5.34
N THR A 88 -6.35 -0.25 5.21
CA THR A 88 -5.01 -0.81 5.35
C THR A 88 -4.52 -1.29 3.98
N PHE A 89 -3.51 -0.63 3.45
CA PHE A 89 -2.91 -0.97 2.18
C PHE A 89 -1.81 -2.00 2.37
N PRO A 90 -1.77 -3.07 1.54
CA PRO A 90 -0.75 -4.11 1.67
C PRO A 90 0.68 -3.57 1.58
N GLU A 91 0.92 -2.58 0.71
CA GLU A 91 2.24 -1.96 0.56
C GLU A 91 2.70 -1.27 1.84
N ASP A 92 1.78 -0.62 2.54
CA ASP A 92 2.08 0.09 3.77
C ASP A 92 2.43 -0.89 4.90
N GLU A 93 1.76 -2.04 4.95
CA GLU A 93 2.08 -3.09 5.91
C GLU A 93 3.49 -3.64 5.70
N GLU A 94 3.89 -3.84 4.45
CA GLU A 94 5.23 -4.33 4.12
C GLU A 94 6.30 -3.33 4.53
N GLN A 95 6.05 -2.03 4.35
CA GLN A 95 6.98 -0.98 4.75
C GLN A 95 7.14 -0.89 6.26
N HIS A 96 6.11 -1.24 7.03
CA HIS A 96 6.15 -1.21 8.49
C HIS A 96 6.72 -2.49 9.09
N LYS A 97 6.88 -3.55 8.30
CA LYS A 97 7.54 -4.77 8.77
C LYS A 97 9.03 -4.53 8.85
N PRO A 98 9.68 -4.89 9.97
CA PRO A 98 11.13 -4.78 10.05
C PRO A 98 11.78 -5.65 8.96
N SER A 99 12.80 -5.11 8.30
CA SER A 99 13.54 -5.90 7.33
C SER A 99 14.21 -7.08 8.02
N ASN A 100 14.47 -8.15 7.27
CA ASN A 100 15.18 -9.32 7.82
C ASN A 100 16.51 -8.92 8.42
N LYS A 101 17.20 -7.97 7.81
CA LYS A 101 18.47 -7.46 8.32
C LYS A 101 18.29 -6.79 9.69
N LEU A 102 17.26 -5.97 9.83
CA LEU A 102 16.95 -5.31 11.08
C LEU A 102 16.59 -6.31 12.19
N LEU A 103 15.80 -7.34 11.84
CA LEU A 103 15.46 -8.42 12.77
C LEU A 103 16.69 -9.19 13.21
N GLN A 104 17.61 -9.48 12.28
CA GLN A 104 18.87 -10.17 12.59
C GLN A 104 19.73 -9.33 13.53
N MET A 105 19.82 -8.04 13.29
CA MET A 105 20.56 -7.12 14.17
C MET A 105 19.95 -7.07 15.56
N ALA A 106 18.62 -7.00 15.66
CA ALA A 106 17.92 -6.98 16.93
C ALA A 106 18.15 -8.27 17.72
N ARG A 107 18.10 -9.42 17.05
CA ARG A 107 18.35 -10.72 17.66
C ARG A 107 19.79 -10.85 18.15
N ALA A 108 20.74 -10.41 17.34
CA ALA A 108 22.15 -10.43 17.69
C ALA A 108 22.42 -9.54 18.90
N TRP A 109 21.85 -8.35 18.93
CA TRP A 109 21.97 -7.43 20.05
C TRP A 109 21.39 -8.02 21.34
N HIS A 110 20.21 -8.63 21.24
CA HIS A 110 19.55 -9.31 22.37
C HIS A 110 20.38 -10.46 22.90
N ALA A 111 20.96 -11.27 22.01
CA ALA A 111 21.83 -12.38 22.38
C ALA A 111 23.08 -11.92 23.12
N GLN A 112 23.71 -10.83 22.66
CA GLN A 112 24.88 -10.23 23.32
C GLN A 112 24.53 -9.75 24.72
N ARG A 113 23.38 -9.09 24.87
CA ARG A 113 22.92 -8.58 26.15
C ARG A 113 22.65 -9.72 27.13
N THR A 114 22.00 -10.79 26.68
CA THR A 114 21.76 -11.96 27.50
C THR A 114 23.05 -12.66 27.93
N ALA A 115 24.00 -12.78 27.02
CA ALA A 115 25.32 -13.37 27.33
C ALA A 115 26.09 -12.51 28.34
N SER A 116 26.04 -11.20 28.23
CA SER A 116 26.65 -10.28 29.16
C SER A 116 26.02 -10.34 30.55
N GLU A 117 24.73 -10.53 30.64
CA GLU A 117 24.02 -10.69 31.92
C GLU A 117 24.29 -12.05 32.56
N ALA A 118 24.59 -13.09 31.79
CA ALA A 118 24.92 -14.44 32.27
C ALA A 118 26.31 -14.56 32.83
N SER A 119 27.21 -13.66 32.50
CA SER A 119 28.55 -13.64 32.99
C SER A 119 28.74 -12.69 34.16
#